data_6cfdeae8dc39b784fc9f2b1280e41913
#
_entry.id   6cfdeae8dc39b784fc9f2b1280e41913
#
_cell.length_a   1.000
_cell.length_b   1.000
_cell.length_c   1.000
_cell.angle_alpha   90.00
_cell.angle_beta   90.00
_cell.angle_gamma   90.00
#
_symmetry.space_group_name_H-M   'P 1'
#
loop_
_entity.id
_entity.type
_entity.pdbx_description
1 polymer ?
#
loop_
_entity_poly.entity_id
_entity_poly.type
_entity_poly.pdbx_seq_one_letter_code
_entity_poly.pdbx_strand_id
1 'polypeptide(L)'
;SASVLDGTEIVYIARAAQRRVMSINLTPGSRLPAYCASMGRVLLAALSESEARAILARSELKQNTPNTKTDPDELIEEFRRVRAEGYAIIDQELEIGLCSIAVPVENDRGETVAAINIGAPAAIVPAAEMKERYLPLLKETQAALRPLLRR
;
A
#
# COMPACT_ATOMS: atom_id res chain seq x y z
N SER A 1 7.99 0.35 6.10
CA SER A 1 8.53 -0.13 4.82
C SER A 1 8.28 0.88 3.72
N ALA A 2 9.06 0.77 2.64
CA ALA A 2 8.85 1.55 1.42
C ALA A 2 8.89 0.60 0.22
N SER A 3 8.13 0.92 -0.82
CA SER A 3 8.08 0.13 -2.04
C SER A 3 7.80 0.98 -3.27
N VAL A 4 8.07 0.39 -4.43
CA VAL A 4 7.74 0.96 -5.74
C VAL A 4 6.87 -0.04 -6.50
N LEU A 5 6.14 0.44 -7.50
CA LEU A 5 5.32 -0.40 -8.37
C LEU A 5 6.16 -0.91 -9.54
N ASP A 6 6.07 -2.20 -9.80
CA ASP A 6 6.70 -2.84 -10.96
C ASP A 6 5.74 -3.86 -11.55
N GLY A 7 5.10 -3.49 -12.65
CA GLY A 7 4.07 -4.32 -13.29
C GLY A 7 2.86 -4.49 -12.38
N THR A 8 2.53 -5.73 -12.04
CA THR A 8 1.40 -6.07 -11.18
C THR A 8 1.78 -6.19 -9.71
N GLU A 9 3.05 -5.96 -9.38
CA GLU A 9 3.58 -6.18 -8.04
C GLU A 9 4.23 -4.93 -7.47
N ILE A 10 4.33 -4.88 -6.14
CA ILE A 10 5.20 -3.94 -5.46
C ILE A 10 6.54 -4.60 -5.16
N VAL A 11 7.61 -3.80 -5.19
CA VAL A 11 8.95 -4.24 -4.83
C VAL A 11 9.40 -3.44 -3.62
N TYR A 12 9.76 -4.14 -2.55
CA TYR A 12 10.26 -3.51 -1.35
C TYR A 12 11.63 -2.90 -1.60
N ILE A 13 11.82 -1.62 -1.26
CA ILE A 13 13.10 -0.92 -1.40
C ILE A 13 13.72 -0.57 -0.06
N ALA A 14 12.92 -0.54 1.01
CA ALA A 14 13.41 -0.31 2.36
C ALA A 14 12.46 -0.96 3.36
N ARG A 15 13.02 -1.46 4.47
CA ARG A 15 12.24 -2.08 5.52
C ARG A 15 12.92 -1.88 6.87
N ALA A 16 12.12 -1.42 7.84
CA ALA A 16 12.52 -1.37 9.23
C ALA A 16 11.47 -2.15 10.02
N ALA A 17 11.87 -3.21 10.69
CA ALA A 17 10.96 -4.02 11.49
C ALA A 17 11.73 -4.56 12.70
N GLN A 18 11.12 -4.40 13.87
CA GLN A 18 11.71 -4.94 15.11
C GLN A 18 11.33 -6.40 15.33
N ARG A 19 10.23 -6.82 14.72
CA ARG A 19 9.78 -8.20 14.80
C ARG A 19 8.93 -8.54 13.58
N ARG A 20 8.76 -9.82 13.38
CA ARG A 20 7.99 -10.36 12.26
C ARG A 20 6.49 -10.09 12.48
N VAL A 21 5.85 -9.47 11.50
CA VAL A 21 4.40 -9.19 11.50
C VAL A 21 3.69 -10.19 10.60
N MET A 22 4.33 -10.59 9.49
CA MET A 22 3.79 -11.54 8.52
C MET A 22 4.46 -12.90 8.66
N SER A 23 3.80 -13.95 8.15
CA SER A 23 4.40 -15.28 8.03
C SER A 23 5.60 -15.28 7.07
N ILE A 24 5.59 -14.38 6.07
CA ILE A 24 6.69 -14.23 5.10
C ILE A 24 7.68 -13.19 5.61
N ASN A 25 8.96 -13.53 5.55
CA ASN A 25 10.02 -12.60 5.93
C ASN A 25 10.36 -11.72 4.72
N LEU A 26 9.93 -10.44 4.76
CA LEU A 26 10.15 -9.48 3.69
C LEU A 26 11.46 -8.74 3.87
N THR A 27 12.17 -8.58 2.76
CA THR A 27 13.44 -7.85 2.70
C THR A 27 13.44 -6.95 1.47
N PRO A 28 14.36 -5.98 1.35
CA PRO A 28 14.51 -5.23 0.10
C PRO A 28 14.65 -6.19 -1.08
N GLY A 29 13.91 -5.91 -2.16
CA GLY A 29 13.81 -6.79 -3.33
C GLY A 29 12.65 -7.77 -3.28
N SER A 30 12.04 -8.01 -2.13
CA SER A 30 10.84 -8.85 -2.03
C SER A 30 9.69 -8.25 -2.82
N ARG A 31 8.84 -9.10 -3.36
CA ARG A 31 7.70 -8.69 -4.21
C ARG A 31 6.40 -9.19 -3.61
N LEU A 32 5.36 -8.37 -3.70
CA LEU A 32 4.00 -8.74 -3.32
C LEU A 32 3.02 -8.27 -4.39
N PRO A 33 1.86 -8.94 -4.52
CA PRO A 33 0.80 -8.45 -5.41
C PRO A 33 0.34 -7.05 -4.98
N ALA A 34 0.23 -6.14 -5.94
CA ALA A 34 -0.12 -4.75 -5.63
C ALA A 34 -1.60 -4.60 -5.20
N TYR A 35 -2.50 -5.39 -5.78
CA TYR A 35 -3.95 -5.21 -5.56
C TYR A 35 -4.39 -5.42 -4.10
N CYS A 36 -3.66 -6.20 -3.32
CA CYS A 36 -4.04 -6.56 -1.94
C CYS A 36 -3.04 -6.07 -0.88
N ALA A 37 -2.09 -5.23 -1.26
CA ALA A 37 -1.12 -4.61 -0.35
C ALA A 37 -1.44 -3.12 -0.19
N SER A 38 -1.26 -2.57 1.00
CA SER A 38 -1.57 -1.15 1.25
C SER A 38 -0.74 -0.22 0.37
N MET A 39 0.56 -0.46 0.27
CA MET A 39 1.43 0.32 -0.62
C MET A 39 1.04 0.15 -2.08
N GLY A 40 0.65 -1.06 -2.49
CA GLY A 40 0.18 -1.33 -3.84
C GLY A 40 -1.08 -0.55 -4.19
N ARG A 41 -2.02 -0.45 -3.27
CA ARG A 41 -3.25 0.32 -3.50
C ARG A 41 -2.98 1.81 -3.65
N VAL A 42 -2.07 2.35 -2.86
CA VAL A 42 -1.64 3.75 -2.98
C VAL A 42 -0.98 3.99 -4.35
N LEU A 43 -0.11 3.10 -4.77
CA LEU A 43 0.60 3.23 -6.04
C LEU A 43 -0.34 3.06 -7.25
N LEU A 44 -1.26 2.11 -7.20
CA LEU A 44 -2.28 1.92 -8.24
C LEU A 44 -3.25 3.10 -8.29
N ALA A 45 -3.61 3.65 -7.14
CA ALA A 45 -4.50 4.81 -7.06
C ALA A 45 -3.88 6.08 -7.67
N ALA A 46 -2.55 6.17 -7.73
CA ALA A 46 -1.84 7.30 -8.31
C ALA A 46 -1.84 7.28 -9.85
N LEU A 47 -2.15 6.15 -10.46
CA LEU A 47 -2.23 5.99 -11.90
C LEU A 47 -3.57 6.50 -12.44
N SER A 48 -3.65 6.71 -13.75
CA SER A 48 -4.95 6.93 -14.39
C SER A 48 -5.81 5.68 -14.21
N GLU A 49 -7.13 5.86 -14.25
CA GLU A 49 -8.05 4.73 -14.11
C GLU A 49 -7.84 3.67 -15.19
N SER A 50 -7.56 4.08 -16.43
CA SER A 50 -7.31 3.14 -17.52
C SER A 50 -6.01 2.35 -17.32
N GLU A 51 -4.96 2.97 -16.81
CA GLU A 51 -3.70 2.30 -16.49
C GLU A 51 -3.90 1.30 -15.33
N ALA A 52 -4.62 1.71 -14.29
CA ALA A 52 -4.93 0.83 -13.16
C ALA A 52 -5.76 -0.38 -13.62
N ARG A 53 -6.77 -0.17 -14.48
CA ARG A 53 -7.57 -1.27 -15.02
C ARG A 53 -6.72 -2.23 -15.85
N ALA A 54 -5.79 -1.71 -16.64
CA ALA A 54 -4.90 -2.55 -17.44
C ALA A 54 -4.01 -3.43 -16.55
N ILE A 55 -3.53 -2.89 -15.44
CA ILE A 55 -2.74 -3.66 -14.48
C ILE A 55 -3.59 -4.74 -13.81
N LEU A 56 -4.81 -4.40 -13.38
CA LEU A 56 -5.73 -5.39 -12.80
C LEU A 56 -6.05 -6.52 -13.78
N ALA A 57 -6.20 -6.19 -15.07
CA ALA A 57 -6.48 -7.19 -16.10
C ALA A 57 -5.32 -8.19 -16.28
N ARG A 58 -4.09 -7.78 -15.98
CA ARG A 58 -2.91 -8.64 -16.03
C ARG A 58 -2.59 -9.30 -14.69
N SER A 59 -3.31 -8.93 -13.65
CA SER A 59 -3.08 -9.44 -12.29
C SER A 59 -3.86 -10.73 -12.06
N GLU A 60 -3.29 -11.63 -11.28
CA GLU A 60 -4.03 -12.76 -10.74
C GLU A 60 -4.73 -12.28 -9.46
N LEU A 61 -6.02 -11.99 -9.56
CA LEU A 61 -6.81 -11.47 -8.44
C LEU A 61 -7.29 -12.61 -7.56
N LYS A 62 -6.34 -13.23 -6.86
CA LYS A 62 -6.58 -14.36 -5.99
C LYS A 62 -7.19 -13.91 -4.67
N GLN A 63 -8.15 -14.66 -4.15
CA GLN A 63 -8.71 -14.44 -2.83
C GLN A 63 -7.84 -15.11 -1.78
N ASN A 64 -6.96 -14.34 -1.15
CA ASN A 64 -6.02 -14.83 -0.14
C ASN A 64 -6.68 -15.06 1.22
N THR A 65 -7.69 -14.25 1.53
CA THR A 65 -8.47 -14.31 2.77
C THR A 65 -9.95 -14.04 2.45
N PRO A 66 -10.87 -14.28 3.38
CA PRO A 66 -12.27 -13.88 3.16
C PRO A 66 -12.45 -12.38 2.90
N ASN A 67 -11.52 -11.54 3.33
CA ASN A 67 -11.60 -10.08 3.18
C ASN A 67 -11.03 -9.57 1.85
N THR A 68 -10.28 -10.39 1.11
CA THR A 68 -9.60 -9.93 -0.10
C THR A 68 -10.59 -9.43 -1.16
N LYS A 69 -10.43 -8.18 -1.60
CA LYS A 69 -11.17 -7.65 -2.74
C LYS A 69 -10.56 -8.20 -4.03
N THR A 70 -11.38 -8.79 -4.86
CA THR A 70 -10.95 -9.42 -6.12
C THR A 70 -11.71 -8.94 -7.35
N ASP A 71 -12.78 -8.17 -7.16
CA ASP A 71 -13.55 -7.61 -8.26
C ASP A 71 -12.87 -6.34 -8.79
N PRO A 72 -12.53 -6.28 -10.10
CA PRO A 72 -11.88 -5.09 -10.67
C PRO A 72 -12.64 -3.79 -10.45
N ASP A 73 -13.97 -3.80 -10.57
CA ASP A 73 -14.77 -2.60 -10.38
C ASP A 73 -14.74 -2.11 -8.93
N GLU A 74 -14.80 -3.05 -7.98
CA GLU A 74 -14.68 -2.73 -6.56
C GLU A 74 -13.30 -2.19 -6.23
N LEU A 75 -12.24 -2.75 -6.83
CA LEU A 75 -10.87 -2.25 -6.65
C LEU A 75 -10.71 -0.84 -7.22
N ILE A 76 -11.30 -0.54 -8.37
CA ILE A 76 -11.25 0.81 -8.95
C ILE A 76 -11.95 1.82 -8.02
N GLU A 77 -13.09 1.46 -7.43
CA GLU A 77 -13.74 2.31 -6.43
C GLU A 77 -12.83 2.56 -5.21
N GLU A 78 -12.14 1.52 -4.75
CA GLU A 78 -11.14 1.67 -3.68
C GLU A 78 -10.03 2.64 -4.08
N PHE A 79 -9.52 2.55 -5.30
CA PHE A 79 -8.47 3.48 -5.78
C PHE A 79 -8.96 4.92 -5.82
N ARG A 80 -10.21 5.15 -6.21
CA ARG A 80 -10.80 6.49 -6.18
C ARG A 80 -10.85 7.03 -4.76
N ARG A 81 -11.26 6.20 -3.80
CA ARG A 81 -11.32 6.57 -2.39
C ARG A 81 -9.92 6.87 -1.83
N VAL A 82 -8.95 6.02 -2.14
CA VAL A 82 -7.55 6.21 -1.72
C VAL A 82 -6.99 7.53 -2.26
N ARG A 83 -7.27 7.82 -3.52
CA ARG A 83 -6.83 9.08 -4.14
C ARG A 83 -7.43 10.29 -3.44
N ALA A 84 -8.71 10.22 -3.10
CA ALA A 84 -9.42 11.31 -2.43
C ALA A 84 -8.95 11.50 -0.99
N GLU A 85 -8.72 10.41 -0.25
CA GLU A 85 -8.37 10.45 1.16
C GLU A 85 -6.86 10.56 1.41
N GLY A 86 -6.04 10.11 0.46
CA GLY A 86 -4.58 10.20 0.55
C GLY A 86 -3.91 9.07 1.34
N TYR A 87 -4.63 7.99 1.64
CA TYR A 87 -4.07 6.82 2.30
C TYR A 87 -4.88 5.57 1.95
N ALA A 88 -4.28 4.40 2.15
CA ALA A 88 -4.95 3.12 1.99
C ALA A 88 -4.77 2.28 3.25
N ILE A 89 -5.83 1.61 3.66
CA ILE A 89 -5.80 0.64 4.77
C ILE A 89 -6.16 -0.73 4.21
N ILE A 90 -5.36 -1.73 4.57
CA ILE A 90 -5.63 -3.13 4.26
C ILE A 90 -5.99 -3.85 5.57
N ASP A 91 -7.19 -4.40 5.61
CA ASP A 91 -7.68 -5.16 6.75
C ASP A 91 -7.67 -6.65 6.43
N GLN A 92 -6.51 -7.28 6.64
CA GLN A 92 -6.36 -8.72 6.51
C GLN A 92 -6.73 -9.24 5.10
N GLU A 93 -6.41 -8.49 4.06
CA GLU A 93 -6.68 -8.91 2.68
C GLU A 93 -5.53 -9.72 2.08
N LEU A 94 -4.31 -9.49 2.53
CA LEU A 94 -3.14 -10.24 2.09
C LEU A 94 -2.95 -11.50 2.95
N GLU A 95 -3.09 -11.34 4.24
CA GLU A 95 -2.89 -12.40 5.22
C GLU A 95 -3.79 -12.14 6.43
N ILE A 96 -4.44 -13.17 6.93
CA ILE A 96 -5.22 -13.07 8.17
C ILE A 96 -4.29 -12.69 9.31
N GLY A 97 -4.72 -11.73 10.14
CA GLY A 97 -3.94 -11.24 11.27
C GLY A 97 -3.05 -10.05 10.95
N LEU A 98 -2.96 -9.62 9.68
CA LEU A 98 -2.13 -8.49 9.27
C LEU A 98 -3.00 -7.32 8.81
N CYS A 99 -2.83 -6.16 9.46
CA CYS A 99 -3.37 -4.89 9.01
C CYS A 99 -2.22 -3.95 8.62
N SER A 100 -2.47 -3.07 7.67
CA SER A 100 -1.48 -2.08 7.26
C SER A 100 -2.13 -0.80 6.75
N ILE A 101 -1.39 0.31 6.86
CA ILE A 101 -1.79 1.61 6.33
C ILE A 101 -0.61 2.20 5.55
N ALA A 102 -0.91 2.78 4.40
CA ALA A 102 0.11 3.36 3.52
C ALA A 102 -0.28 4.74 3.03
N VAL A 103 0.74 5.53 2.71
CA VAL A 103 0.58 6.83 2.04
C VAL A 103 1.53 6.89 0.84
N PRO A 104 1.22 7.71 -0.18
CA PRO A 104 2.14 7.91 -1.29
C PRO A 104 3.34 8.74 -0.85
N VAL A 105 4.48 8.49 -1.49
CA VAL A 105 5.67 9.34 -1.41
C VAL A 105 5.73 10.11 -2.72
N GLU A 106 5.71 11.43 -2.62
CA GLU A 106 5.68 12.31 -3.77
C GLU A 106 7.01 13.05 -3.92
N ASN A 107 7.40 13.34 -5.16
CA ASN A 107 8.54 14.21 -5.43
C ASN A 107 8.14 15.69 -5.29
N ASP A 108 9.06 16.60 -5.55
CA ASP A 108 8.84 18.04 -5.42
C ASP A 108 7.82 18.59 -6.43
N ARG A 109 7.47 17.82 -7.47
CA ARG A 109 6.44 18.15 -8.45
C ARG A 109 5.07 17.55 -8.11
N GLY A 110 4.96 16.85 -6.98
CA GLY A 110 3.71 16.21 -6.56
C GLY A 110 3.41 14.89 -7.26
N GLU A 111 4.39 14.32 -7.96
CA GLU A 111 4.22 13.01 -8.60
C GLU A 111 4.52 11.89 -7.61
N THR A 112 3.67 10.87 -7.58
CA THR A 112 3.88 9.70 -6.71
C THR A 112 5.01 8.83 -7.29
N VAL A 113 6.08 8.65 -6.53
CA VAL A 113 7.27 7.89 -6.95
C VAL A 113 7.46 6.61 -6.15
N ALA A 114 6.84 6.52 -4.97
CA ALA A 114 6.94 5.36 -4.09
C ALA A 114 5.77 5.38 -3.11
N ALA A 115 5.73 4.41 -2.21
CA ALA A 115 4.80 4.39 -1.09
C ALA A 115 5.53 3.96 0.18
N ILE A 116 5.03 4.40 1.33
CA ILE A 116 5.51 3.97 2.65
C ILE A 116 4.32 3.44 3.45
N ASN A 117 4.58 2.49 4.34
CA ASN A 117 3.53 1.91 5.17
C ASN A 117 3.99 1.59 6.59
N ILE A 118 3.00 1.32 7.42
CA ILE A 118 3.17 0.69 8.73
C ILE A 118 2.24 -0.52 8.76
N GLY A 119 2.80 -1.68 9.07
CA GLY A 119 2.03 -2.91 9.28
C GLY A 119 2.01 -3.27 10.76
N ALA A 120 0.93 -3.90 11.19
CA ALA A 120 0.76 -4.33 12.58
C ALA A 120 -0.12 -5.58 12.66
N PRO A 121 0.07 -6.41 13.72
CA PRO A 121 -0.87 -7.48 13.99
C PRO A 121 -2.27 -6.91 14.26
N ALA A 122 -3.29 -7.44 13.59
CA ALA A 122 -4.68 -6.99 13.75
C ALA A 122 -5.17 -7.10 15.20
N ALA A 123 -4.65 -8.07 15.95
CA ALA A 123 -4.98 -8.28 17.35
C ALA A 123 -4.47 -7.14 18.26
N ILE A 124 -3.42 -6.43 17.83
CA ILE A 124 -2.82 -5.33 18.61
C ILE A 124 -3.35 -3.98 18.10
N VAL A 125 -3.38 -3.78 16.79
CA VAL A 125 -3.88 -2.56 16.17
C VAL A 125 -4.87 -2.95 15.06
N PRO A 126 -6.16 -3.01 15.37
CA PRO A 126 -7.17 -3.31 14.35
C PRO A 126 -7.24 -2.20 13.31
N ALA A 127 -7.75 -2.52 12.13
CA ALA A 127 -7.83 -1.59 10.99
C ALA A 127 -8.51 -0.26 11.36
N ALA A 128 -9.57 -0.33 12.20
CA ALA A 128 -10.31 0.87 12.62
C ALA A 128 -9.46 1.87 13.41
N GLU A 129 -8.34 1.45 13.99
CA GLU A 129 -7.46 2.31 14.79
C GLU A 129 -6.24 2.80 14.02
N MET A 130 -5.97 2.25 12.83
CA MET A 130 -4.74 2.54 12.10
C MET A 130 -4.63 4.00 11.65
N LYS A 131 -5.72 4.57 11.17
CA LYS A 131 -5.73 5.95 10.71
C LYS A 131 -5.32 6.92 11.81
N GLU A 132 -5.97 6.82 12.96
CA GLU A 132 -5.71 7.73 14.09
C GLU A 132 -4.30 7.53 14.64
N ARG A 133 -3.86 6.28 14.71
CA ARG A 133 -2.60 5.92 15.37
C ARG A 133 -1.38 6.17 14.50
N TYR A 134 -1.45 5.90 13.19
CA TYR A 134 -0.29 5.88 12.31
C TYR A 134 -0.30 6.92 11.19
N LEU A 135 -1.47 7.40 10.76
CA LEU A 135 -1.52 8.34 9.64
C LEU A 135 -0.73 9.63 9.90
N PRO A 136 -0.77 10.24 11.12
CA PRO A 136 0.04 11.43 11.39
C PRO A 136 1.54 11.17 11.23
N LEU A 137 2.03 10.03 11.67
CA LEU A 137 3.45 9.66 11.54
C LEU A 137 3.84 9.49 10.07
N LEU A 138 3.00 8.82 9.29
CA LEU A 138 3.24 8.63 7.85
C LEU A 138 3.21 9.96 7.11
N LYS A 139 2.28 10.84 7.44
CA LYS A 139 2.18 12.17 6.82
C LYS A 139 3.41 13.04 7.13
N GLU A 140 3.92 12.94 8.33
CA GLU A 140 5.15 13.64 8.73
C GLU A 140 6.34 13.15 7.90
N THR A 141 6.49 11.85 7.75
CA THR A 141 7.55 11.25 6.92
C THR A 141 7.38 11.61 5.45
N GLN A 142 6.15 11.55 4.93
CA GLN A 142 5.83 11.95 3.57
C GLN A 142 6.27 13.39 3.29
N ALA A 143 5.95 14.31 4.20
CA ALA A 143 6.33 15.72 4.07
C ALA A 143 7.84 15.93 4.12
N ALA A 144 8.54 15.18 4.98
CA ALA A 144 10.00 15.27 5.11
C ALA A 144 10.73 14.74 3.87
N LEU A 145 10.16 13.72 3.21
CA LEU A 145 10.78 13.13 2.01
C LEU A 145 10.61 13.97 0.75
N ARG A 146 9.51 14.72 0.65
CA ARG A 146 9.17 15.44 -0.58
C ARG A 146 10.28 16.37 -1.11
N PRO A 147 10.87 17.24 -0.28
CA PRO A 147 11.94 18.13 -0.78
C PRO A 147 13.22 17.40 -1.14
N LEU A 148 13.40 16.17 -0.70
CA LEU A 148 14.57 15.35 -1.02
C LEU A 148 14.46 14.62 -2.36
N LEU A 149 13.25 14.53 -2.90
CA LEU A 149 12.95 13.80 -4.12
C LEU A 149 12.66 14.78 -5.25
N ARG A 150 13.65 14.97 -6.12
CA ARG A 150 13.62 16.00 -7.18
C ARG A 150 13.21 15.46 -8.55
N ARG A 151 12.64 14.26 -8.57
CA ARG A 151 12.20 13.67 -9.84
C ARG A 151 10.79 13.18 -9.76
#